data_5e6f2012deeea2b7aa758d7495543944
#
_entry.id   5e6f2012deeea2b7aa758d7495543944
#
_cell.length_a   1.000
_cell.length_b   1.000
_cell.length_c   1.000
_cell.angle_alpha   90.00
_cell.angle_beta   90.00
_cell.angle_gamma   90.00
#
_symmetry.space_group_name_H-M   'P 1'
#
loop_
_entity.id
_entity.type
_entity.pdbx_description
1 polymer ?
#
loop_
_entity_poly.entity_id
_entity_poly.type
_entity_poly.pdbx_seq_one_letter_code
_entity_poly.pdbx_strand_id
1 'polypeptide(L)'
;MVVEKGAKLLLVGCGKMGGAMLEGWLARGLAAADAIVAEPVEALRPSKPGLRSVGSSQEVRETPEIVVLAVKPQTMDGVLPDLKRFADDGAVFLSIAAGKTLKYFAGHLGASAKVVRSMPNTPAAVRQGITVACASSGVSAAEKKRCQELLEAVGQALWVDDEALLDPVTALSGSGPAYVFLLVEAMAAAGAKLGLTPDMAMQLARATVAGSGELLRQSSEPASQLRVNVTSPGGTTAEALKVLMAADGIQPVFDKALAAASRRSKELAG
;
A
#
# COMPACT_ATOMS: atom_id res chain seq x y z
N MET A 1 -2.39 25.55 33.40
CA MET A 1 -2.16 24.13 33.09
C MET A 1 -1.87 24.07 31.60
N VAL A 2 -0.61 23.89 31.22
CA VAL A 2 -0.24 23.68 29.82
C VAL A 2 -0.71 22.26 29.50
N VAL A 3 -1.72 22.12 28.64
CA VAL A 3 -2.10 20.83 28.07
C VAL A 3 -0.92 20.41 27.22
N GLU A 4 -0.14 19.44 27.69
CA GLU A 4 0.88 18.80 26.86
C GLU A 4 0.17 18.32 25.59
N LYS A 5 0.56 18.86 24.43
CA LYS A 5 0.07 18.35 23.14
C LYS A 5 0.58 16.91 23.03
N GLY A 6 -0.34 15.97 23.19
CA GLY A 6 -0.05 14.55 22.97
C GLY A 6 0.48 14.31 21.57
N ALA A 7 1.16 13.18 21.35
CA ALA A 7 1.63 12.80 20.03
C ALA A 7 0.45 12.76 19.07
N LYS A 8 0.65 13.32 17.87
CA LYS A 8 -0.40 13.37 16.83
C LYS A 8 -0.65 11.99 16.20
N LEU A 9 0.39 11.13 16.20
CA LEU A 9 0.38 9.87 15.51
C LEU A 9 1.00 8.75 16.34
N LEU A 10 0.31 7.61 16.40
CA LEU A 10 0.86 6.34 16.86
C LEU A 10 0.95 5.36 15.70
N LEU A 11 2.16 4.93 15.35
CA LEU A 11 2.39 3.83 14.41
C LEU A 11 2.52 2.53 15.18
N VAL A 12 1.63 1.58 14.93
CA VAL A 12 1.65 0.24 15.52
C VAL A 12 2.16 -0.76 14.49
N GLY A 13 3.38 -1.24 14.71
CA GLY A 13 4.15 -2.05 13.77
C GLY A 13 5.04 -1.22 12.83
N CYS A 14 6.34 -1.53 12.81
CA CYS A 14 7.34 -0.82 12.01
C CYS A 14 8.10 -1.80 11.09
N GLY A 15 7.37 -2.77 10.51
CA GLY A 15 7.89 -3.64 9.46
C GLY A 15 8.12 -2.87 8.14
N LYS A 16 8.28 -3.59 7.04
CA LYS A 16 8.59 -2.97 5.73
C LYS A 16 7.64 -1.83 5.34
N MET A 17 6.32 -2.03 5.46
CA MET A 17 5.35 -1.02 5.06
C MET A 17 5.24 0.11 6.09
N GLY A 18 5.12 -0.22 7.39
CA GLY A 18 5.06 0.79 8.46
C GLY A 18 6.30 1.67 8.48
N GLY A 19 7.49 1.08 8.30
CA GLY A 19 8.74 1.81 8.20
C GLY A 19 8.78 2.73 6.97
N ALA A 20 8.34 2.27 5.80
CA ALA A 20 8.27 3.09 4.59
C ALA A 20 7.32 4.30 4.77
N MET A 21 6.17 4.08 5.42
CA MET A 21 5.23 5.17 5.72
C MET A 21 5.85 6.18 6.69
N LEU A 22 6.49 5.72 7.76
CA LEU A 22 7.17 6.60 8.73
C LEU A 22 8.24 7.47 8.04
N GLU A 23 9.08 6.87 7.21
CA GLU A 23 10.10 7.61 6.44
C GLU A 23 9.45 8.63 5.49
N GLY A 24 8.34 8.26 4.86
CA GLY A 24 7.58 9.17 4.01
C GLY A 24 7.02 10.38 4.78
N TRP A 25 6.46 10.14 5.97
CA TRP A 25 5.92 11.21 6.82
C TRP A 25 6.99 12.17 7.31
N LEU A 26 8.10 11.63 7.81
CA LEU A 26 9.23 12.45 8.28
C LEU A 26 9.83 13.28 7.14
N ALA A 27 9.97 12.69 5.95
CA ALA A 27 10.46 13.40 4.77
C ALA A 27 9.52 14.51 4.27
N ARG A 28 8.22 14.42 4.59
CA ARG A 28 7.21 15.47 4.29
C ARG A 28 6.99 16.46 5.43
N GLY A 29 7.81 16.40 6.49
CA GLY A 29 7.83 17.40 7.54
C GLY A 29 7.01 17.06 8.78
N LEU A 30 6.55 15.80 8.97
CA LEU A 30 6.06 15.37 10.26
C LEU A 30 7.21 15.49 11.27
N ALA A 31 7.01 16.26 12.34
CA ALA A 31 8.01 16.34 13.39
C ALA A 31 8.14 14.99 14.09
N ALA A 32 9.37 14.52 14.30
CA ALA A 32 9.61 13.24 14.97
C ALA A 32 8.97 13.15 16.35
N ALA A 33 8.92 14.28 17.09
CA ALA A 33 8.27 14.38 18.40
C ALA A 33 6.73 14.26 18.34
N ASP A 34 6.11 14.42 17.17
CA ASP A 34 4.67 14.26 16.97
C ASP A 34 4.28 12.79 16.68
N ALA A 35 5.24 11.89 16.58
CA ALA A 35 5.02 10.48 16.29
C ALA A 35 5.56 9.56 17.39
N ILE A 36 4.83 8.49 17.68
CA ILE A 36 5.28 7.37 18.52
C ILE A 36 5.23 6.11 17.66
N VAL A 37 6.23 5.24 17.81
CA VAL A 37 6.26 3.93 17.17
C VAL A 37 6.18 2.85 18.24
N ALA A 38 5.17 1.98 18.16
CA ALA A 38 5.04 0.78 18.97
C ALA A 38 5.43 -0.45 18.14
N GLU A 39 6.62 -1.01 18.40
CA GLU A 39 7.17 -2.17 17.70
C GLU A 39 7.84 -3.11 18.71
N PRO A 40 7.34 -4.36 18.86
CA PRO A 40 7.89 -5.29 19.84
C PRO A 40 9.31 -5.79 19.46
N VAL A 41 9.62 -5.87 18.15
CA VAL A 41 10.92 -6.34 17.69
C VAL A 41 11.93 -5.20 17.74
N GLU A 42 12.88 -5.25 18.66
CA GLU A 42 13.84 -4.17 18.90
C GLU A 42 14.63 -3.78 17.63
N ALA A 43 15.04 -4.75 16.85
CA ALA A 43 15.78 -4.52 15.59
C ALA A 43 14.97 -3.75 14.52
N LEU A 44 13.63 -3.68 14.66
CA LEU A 44 12.73 -2.93 13.77
C LEU A 44 12.33 -1.57 14.34
N ARG A 45 12.71 -1.26 15.59
CA ARG A 45 12.44 0.05 16.19
C ARG A 45 13.33 1.11 15.54
N PRO A 46 12.74 2.17 14.97
CA PRO A 46 13.53 3.23 14.37
C PRO A 46 14.27 4.02 15.45
N SER A 47 15.57 4.27 15.22
CA SER A 47 16.39 5.14 16.06
C SER A 47 16.59 6.47 15.32
N LYS A 48 15.76 7.47 15.63
CA LYS A 48 15.83 8.82 15.02
C LYS A 48 15.73 9.88 16.11
N PRO A 49 16.51 10.98 16.01
CA PRO A 49 16.45 12.07 16.98
C PRO A 49 15.03 12.61 17.15
N GLY A 50 14.55 12.66 18.38
CA GLY A 50 13.22 13.15 18.73
C GLY A 50 12.05 12.18 18.52
N LEU A 51 12.27 11.05 17.86
CA LEU A 51 11.24 10.02 17.69
C LEU A 51 11.21 9.10 18.93
N ARG A 52 10.03 8.92 19.49
CA ARG A 52 9.81 7.97 20.59
C ARG A 52 9.44 6.60 20.02
N SER A 53 10.21 5.59 20.39
CA SER A 53 9.92 4.18 20.08
C SER A 53 9.71 3.39 21.36
N VAL A 54 8.67 2.55 21.40
CA VAL A 54 8.29 1.72 22.55
C VAL A 54 8.10 0.27 22.11
N GLY A 55 8.17 -0.66 23.06
CA GLY A 55 7.97 -2.09 22.80
C GLY A 55 6.50 -2.48 22.63
N SER A 56 5.60 -1.72 23.24
CA SER A 56 4.16 -2.00 23.24
C SER A 56 3.35 -0.71 23.25
N SER A 57 2.18 -0.73 22.61
CA SER A 57 1.20 0.36 22.71
C SER A 57 0.72 0.62 24.15
N GLN A 58 0.85 -0.34 25.06
CA GLN A 58 0.53 -0.18 26.48
C GLN A 58 1.44 0.84 27.18
N GLU A 59 2.63 1.11 26.65
CA GLU A 59 3.58 2.11 27.18
C GLU A 59 3.23 3.54 26.76
N VAL A 60 2.31 3.72 25.82
CA VAL A 60 1.84 5.03 25.36
C VAL A 60 0.78 5.53 26.31
N ARG A 61 0.96 6.70 26.94
CA ARG A 61 0.06 7.27 27.94
C ARG A 61 -0.91 8.29 27.36
N GLU A 62 -0.45 9.07 26.41
CA GLU A 62 -1.21 10.07 25.67
C GLU A 62 -2.14 9.43 24.63
N THR A 63 -3.26 10.08 24.35
CA THR A 63 -4.16 9.67 23.26
C THR A 63 -3.70 10.32 21.95
N PRO A 64 -3.27 9.53 20.94
CA PRO A 64 -2.91 10.05 19.63
C PRO A 64 -4.16 10.49 18.85
N GLU A 65 -4.01 11.45 17.94
CA GLU A 65 -5.11 11.81 17.03
C GLU A 65 -5.40 10.68 16.01
N ILE A 66 -4.32 10.02 15.53
CA ILE A 66 -4.40 8.93 14.56
C ILE A 66 -3.55 7.75 15.04
N VAL A 67 -4.14 6.55 15.01
CA VAL A 67 -3.45 5.27 15.22
C VAL A 67 -3.33 4.57 13.88
N VAL A 68 -2.10 4.38 13.39
CA VAL A 68 -1.84 3.63 12.15
C VAL A 68 -1.53 2.18 12.48
N LEU A 69 -2.36 1.26 11.97
CA LEU A 69 -2.24 -0.18 12.16
C LEU A 69 -1.45 -0.79 11.00
N ALA A 70 -0.14 -1.01 11.21
CA ALA A 70 0.80 -1.55 10.23
C ALA A 70 1.35 -2.93 10.61
N VAL A 71 0.63 -3.65 11.45
CA VAL A 71 0.94 -5.03 11.83
C VAL A 71 0.36 -6.03 10.81
N LYS A 72 0.90 -7.24 10.82
CA LYS A 72 0.35 -8.32 9.96
C LYS A 72 -1.09 -8.65 10.36
N PRO A 73 -1.98 -8.99 9.40
CA PRO A 73 -3.38 -9.31 9.69
C PRO A 73 -3.57 -10.39 10.76
N GLN A 74 -2.66 -11.37 10.81
CA GLN A 74 -2.70 -12.49 11.76
C GLN A 74 -2.42 -12.08 13.21
N THR A 75 -1.73 -10.97 13.43
CA THR A 75 -1.42 -10.48 14.79
C THR A 75 -2.43 -9.43 15.29
N MET A 76 -3.39 -9.04 14.46
CA MET A 76 -4.31 -7.94 14.75
C MET A 76 -5.18 -8.21 15.97
N ASP A 77 -5.67 -9.45 16.14
CA ASP A 77 -6.53 -9.84 17.26
C ASP A 77 -5.83 -9.66 18.62
N GLY A 78 -4.50 -9.86 18.66
CA GLY A 78 -3.70 -9.66 19.88
C GLY A 78 -3.34 -8.20 20.16
N VAL A 79 -3.43 -7.33 19.15
CA VAL A 79 -3.02 -5.93 19.27
C VAL A 79 -4.20 -5.00 19.59
N LEU A 80 -5.37 -5.25 18.98
CA LEU A 80 -6.53 -4.36 19.09
C LEU A 80 -7.07 -4.15 20.51
N PRO A 81 -7.07 -5.15 21.43
CA PRO A 81 -7.54 -4.95 22.79
C PRO A 81 -6.81 -3.82 23.53
N ASP A 82 -5.48 -3.71 23.35
CA ASP A 82 -4.65 -2.67 23.99
C ASP A 82 -4.92 -1.27 23.44
N LEU A 83 -5.47 -1.20 22.21
CA LEU A 83 -5.73 0.05 21.50
C LEU A 83 -7.16 0.56 21.69
N LYS A 84 -8.07 -0.26 22.26
CA LYS A 84 -9.49 0.08 22.40
C LYS A 84 -9.69 1.40 23.15
N ARG A 85 -8.87 1.68 24.17
CA ARG A 85 -8.92 2.95 24.93
C ARG A 85 -8.75 4.17 24.03
N PHE A 86 -7.90 4.13 23.00
CA PHE A 86 -7.73 5.24 22.08
C PHE A 86 -8.96 5.43 21.18
N ALA A 87 -9.68 4.34 20.84
CA ALA A 87 -10.94 4.44 20.12
C ALA A 87 -12.03 5.08 21.01
N ASP A 88 -12.08 4.70 22.28
CA ASP A 88 -13.01 5.27 23.27
C ASP A 88 -12.73 6.78 23.48
N ASP A 89 -11.47 7.22 23.39
CA ASP A 89 -11.04 8.62 23.45
C ASP A 89 -11.18 9.37 22.11
N GLY A 90 -11.66 8.71 21.05
CA GLY A 90 -12.02 9.33 19.78
C GLY A 90 -10.92 9.40 18.73
N ALA A 91 -9.80 8.68 18.90
CA ALA A 91 -8.75 8.56 17.90
C ALA A 91 -9.27 7.91 16.60
N VAL A 92 -8.68 8.31 15.46
CA VAL A 92 -8.94 7.70 14.17
C VAL A 92 -7.97 6.54 13.92
N PHE A 93 -8.47 5.40 13.52
CA PHE A 93 -7.68 4.22 13.19
C PHE A 93 -7.48 4.13 11.67
N LEU A 94 -6.24 4.25 11.21
CA LEU A 94 -5.85 4.05 9.82
C LEU A 94 -5.22 2.66 9.67
N SER A 95 -5.95 1.70 9.11
CA SER A 95 -5.45 0.34 8.91
C SER A 95 -4.93 0.15 7.49
N ILE A 96 -3.74 -0.45 7.37
CA ILE A 96 -3.17 -0.93 6.11
C ILE A 96 -3.20 -2.46 6.01
N ALA A 97 -3.90 -3.14 6.92
CA ALA A 97 -3.95 -4.60 6.96
C ALA A 97 -4.92 -5.16 5.91
N ALA A 98 -4.41 -5.99 5.01
CA ALA A 98 -5.25 -6.71 4.05
C ALA A 98 -6.24 -7.65 4.75
N GLY A 99 -7.45 -7.80 4.20
CA GLY A 99 -8.45 -8.77 4.69
C GLY A 99 -9.16 -8.40 5.99
N LYS A 100 -8.84 -7.29 6.66
CA LYS A 100 -9.54 -6.84 7.89
C LYS A 100 -10.57 -5.76 7.53
N THR A 101 -11.86 -6.09 7.70
CA THR A 101 -12.98 -5.22 7.30
C THR A 101 -13.30 -4.14 8.34
N LEU A 102 -14.06 -3.11 7.94
CA LEU A 102 -14.60 -2.13 8.89
C LEU A 102 -15.44 -2.79 9.98
N LYS A 103 -16.23 -3.82 9.60
CA LYS A 103 -17.01 -4.63 10.55
C LYS A 103 -16.12 -5.36 11.56
N TYR A 104 -14.99 -5.91 11.09
CA TYR A 104 -14.02 -6.55 11.98
C TYR A 104 -13.48 -5.55 13.03
N PHE A 105 -13.08 -4.35 12.61
CA PHE A 105 -12.60 -3.32 13.54
C PHE A 105 -13.68 -2.84 14.50
N ALA A 106 -14.92 -2.66 14.02
CA ALA A 106 -16.05 -2.29 14.88
C ALA A 106 -16.32 -3.33 15.97
N GLY A 107 -16.12 -4.62 15.68
CA GLY A 107 -16.23 -5.71 16.66
C GLY A 107 -15.19 -5.66 17.77
N HIS A 108 -13.98 -5.15 17.50
CA HIS A 108 -12.88 -5.09 18.47
C HIS A 108 -12.77 -3.74 19.18
N LEU A 109 -12.95 -2.65 18.43
CA LEU A 109 -12.73 -1.29 18.93
C LEU A 109 -14.03 -0.62 19.41
N GLY A 110 -15.19 -1.21 19.09
CA GLY A 110 -16.51 -0.65 19.37
C GLY A 110 -17.19 -0.10 18.11
N ALA A 111 -18.52 -0.12 18.11
CA ALA A 111 -19.36 0.26 16.95
C ALA A 111 -19.19 1.73 16.52
N SER A 112 -18.78 2.61 17.45
CA SER A 112 -18.53 4.05 17.21
C SER A 112 -17.09 4.35 16.80
N ALA A 113 -16.20 3.35 16.72
CA ALA A 113 -14.80 3.57 16.36
C ALA A 113 -14.67 4.17 14.95
N LYS A 114 -13.83 5.18 14.84
CA LYS A 114 -13.52 5.87 13.60
C LYS A 114 -12.41 5.13 12.88
N VAL A 115 -12.75 4.42 11.81
CA VAL A 115 -11.81 3.56 11.09
C VAL A 115 -11.71 3.96 9.63
N VAL A 116 -10.49 4.10 9.15
CA VAL A 116 -10.14 4.17 7.74
C VAL A 116 -9.42 2.88 7.39
N ARG A 117 -10.04 2.05 6.56
CA ARG A 117 -9.40 0.88 5.97
C ARG A 117 -8.70 1.31 4.69
N SER A 118 -7.45 0.94 4.51
CA SER A 118 -6.69 1.28 3.32
C SER A 118 -5.89 0.09 2.79
N MET A 119 -5.65 0.09 1.49
CA MET A 119 -4.88 -0.93 0.79
C MET A 119 -3.77 -0.28 -0.01
N PRO A 120 -2.56 -0.12 0.58
CA PRO A 120 -1.36 0.32 -0.10
C PRO A 120 -0.74 -0.82 -0.93
N ASN A 121 0.30 -0.48 -1.70
CA ASN A 121 1.15 -1.46 -2.37
C ASN A 121 2.65 -1.22 -2.11
N THR A 122 3.49 -2.21 -2.43
CA THR A 122 4.91 -2.19 -2.08
C THR A 122 5.75 -1.08 -2.72
N PRO A 123 5.41 -0.47 -3.88
CA PRO A 123 6.11 0.70 -4.38
C PRO A 123 6.08 1.93 -3.45
N ALA A 124 5.25 1.92 -2.40
CA ALA A 124 5.30 2.86 -1.29
C ALA A 124 6.71 3.02 -0.70
N ALA A 125 7.52 1.95 -0.69
CA ALA A 125 8.90 1.97 -0.22
C ALA A 125 9.82 2.97 -0.98
N VAL A 126 9.44 3.28 -2.23
CA VAL A 126 10.13 4.28 -3.07
C VAL A 126 9.23 5.50 -3.34
N ARG A 127 8.19 5.71 -2.53
CA ARG A 127 7.21 6.80 -2.65
C ARG A 127 6.48 6.86 -4.00
N GLN A 128 6.32 5.72 -4.64
CA GLN A 128 5.60 5.52 -5.90
C GLN A 128 4.43 4.52 -5.72
N GLY A 129 3.93 4.43 -4.48
CA GLY A 129 2.78 3.60 -4.18
C GLY A 129 1.46 4.19 -4.69
N ILE A 130 0.44 3.35 -4.69
CA ILE A 130 -0.95 3.77 -4.75
C ILE A 130 -1.71 3.11 -3.61
N THR A 131 -2.51 3.89 -2.92
CA THR A 131 -3.33 3.42 -1.80
C THR A 131 -4.79 3.76 -2.08
N VAL A 132 -5.68 2.80 -1.91
CA VAL A 132 -7.12 3.07 -1.92
C VAL A 132 -7.67 2.91 -0.52
N ALA A 133 -8.50 3.85 -0.07
CA ALA A 133 -9.05 3.89 1.28
C ALA A 133 -10.58 3.97 1.27
N CYS A 134 -11.19 3.38 2.30
CA CYS A 134 -12.61 3.46 2.63
C CYS A 134 -12.74 3.80 4.11
N ALA A 135 -13.68 4.70 4.46
CA ALA A 135 -13.88 5.15 5.83
C ALA A 135 -15.21 4.64 6.42
N SER A 136 -15.22 4.34 7.72
CA SER A 136 -16.46 4.17 8.46
C SER A 136 -17.24 5.50 8.53
N SER A 137 -18.54 5.44 8.73
CA SER A 137 -19.44 6.60 8.74
C SER A 137 -19.12 7.64 9.82
N GLY A 138 -18.40 7.25 10.89
CA GLY A 138 -18.01 8.15 11.98
C GLY A 138 -16.80 9.04 11.68
N VAL A 139 -16.10 8.81 10.55
CA VAL A 139 -14.90 9.58 10.18
C VAL A 139 -15.31 10.89 9.50
N SER A 140 -14.96 12.02 10.08
CA SER A 140 -15.26 13.35 9.56
C SER A 140 -14.40 13.69 8.31
N ALA A 141 -14.81 14.70 7.56
CA ALA A 141 -14.07 15.19 6.41
C ALA A 141 -12.65 15.69 6.77
N ALA A 142 -12.49 16.31 7.95
CA ALA A 142 -11.18 16.76 8.44
C ALA A 142 -10.26 15.58 8.78
N GLU A 143 -10.81 14.50 9.34
CA GLU A 143 -10.07 13.28 9.65
C GLU A 143 -9.70 12.52 8.38
N LYS A 144 -10.63 12.42 7.40
CA LYS A 144 -10.32 11.87 6.06
C LYS A 144 -9.16 12.63 5.42
N LYS A 145 -9.16 13.96 5.48
CA LYS A 145 -8.09 14.79 4.92
C LYS A 145 -6.74 14.48 5.58
N ARG A 146 -6.69 14.35 6.90
CA ARG A 146 -5.45 13.97 7.61
C ARG A 146 -4.96 12.58 7.23
N CYS A 147 -5.86 11.60 7.11
CA CYS A 147 -5.50 10.28 6.61
C CYS A 147 -5.01 10.33 5.15
N GLN A 148 -5.63 11.15 4.29
CA GLN A 148 -5.16 11.40 2.93
C GLN A 148 -3.71 11.88 2.91
N GLU A 149 -3.37 12.89 3.69
CA GLU A 149 -2.03 13.47 3.78
C GLU A 149 -0.98 12.40 4.22
N LEU A 150 -1.36 11.54 5.16
CA LEU A 150 -0.50 10.42 5.59
C LEU A 150 -0.30 9.39 4.47
N LEU A 151 -1.35 9.03 3.74
CA LEU A 151 -1.28 8.05 2.64
C LEU A 151 -0.49 8.61 1.46
N GLU A 152 -0.67 9.89 1.12
CA GLU A 152 0.05 10.56 0.03
C GLU A 152 1.56 10.70 0.28
N ALA A 153 2.01 10.55 1.51
CA ALA A 153 3.43 10.59 1.82
C ALA A 153 4.25 9.47 1.14
N VAL A 154 3.57 8.40 0.71
CA VAL A 154 4.22 7.25 0.09
C VAL A 154 3.71 6.96 -1.34
N GLY A 155 2.95 7.90 -1.93
CA GLY A 155 2.46 7.78 -3.31
C GLY A 155 1.13 8.47 -3.52
N GLN A 156 0.28 7.92 -4.38
CA GLN A 156 -1.06 8.42 -4.63
C GLN A 156 -2.06 7.80 -3.63
N ALA A 157 -3.13 8.54 -3.30
CA ALA A 157 -4.21 8.03 -2.47
C ALA A 157 -5.57 8.34 -3.10
N LEU A 158 -6.44 7.33 -3.15
CA LEU A 158 -7.79 7.41 -3.68
C LEU A 158 -8.79 6.95 -2.61
N TRP A 159 -10.03 7.39 -2.72
CA TRP A 159 -11.10 6.98 -1.82
C TRP A 159 -12.21 6.27 -2.58
N VAL A 160 -12.81 5.30 -1.90
CA VAL A 160 -14.04 4.63 -2.33
C VAL A 160 -15.05 4.69 -1.20
N ASP A 161 -16.33 4.77 -1.54
CA ASP A 161 -17.42 4.76 -0.55
C ASP A 161 -17.86 3.31 -0.24
N ASP A 162 -17.76 2.41 -1.22
CA ASP A 162 -18.07 1.00 -1.04
C ASP A 162 -16.81 0.21 -0.65
N GLU A 163 -16.81 -0.33 0.57
CA GLU A 163 -15.70 -1.16 1.08
C GLU A 163 -15.44 -2.39 0.21
N ALA A 164 -16.46 -2.95 -0.44
CA ALA A 164 -16.32 -4.13 -1.30
C ALA A 164 -15.36 -3.90 -2.48
N LEU A 165 -15.14 -2.64 -2.89
CA LEU A 165 -14.19 -2.29 -3.94
C LEU A 165 -12.72 -2.50 -3.51
N LEU A 166 -12.43 -2.64 -2.22
CA LEU A 166 -11.06 -2.92 -1.76
C LEU A 166 -10.58 -4.33 -2.13
N ASP A 167 -11.47 -5.28 -2.44
CA ASP A 167 -11.08 -6.60 -2.91
C ASP A 167 -10.52 -6.57 -4.35
N PRO A 168 -11.22 -6.00 -5.35
CA PRO A 168 -10.62 -5.81 -6.67
C PRO A 168 -9.41 -4.86 -6.65
N VAL A 169 -9.39 -3.85 -5.78
CA VAL A 169 -8.19 -3.01 -5.56
C VAL A 169 -7.01 -3.85 -5.07
N THR A 170 -7.23 -4.75 -4.12
CA THR A 170 -6.19 -5.68 -3.63
C THR A 170 -5.66 -6.54 -4.76
N ALA A 171 -6.54 -7.08 -5.60
CA ALA A 171 -6.16 -7.89 -6.75
C ALA A 171 -5.34 -7.09 -7.78
N LEU A 172 -5.78 -5.87 -8.12
CA LEU A 172 -5.16 -5.07 -9.17
C LEU A 172 -3.87 -4.38 -8.70
N SER A 173 -3.92 -3.64 -7.61
CA SER A 173 -2.80 -2.79 -7.16
C SER A 173 -2.02 -3.38 -5.98
N GLY A 174 -2.68 -4.00 -5.02
CA GLY A 174 -2.02 -4.63 -3.88
C GLY A 174 -1.10 -5.76 -4.30
N SER A 175 -1.59 -6.66 -5.16
CA SER A 175 -0.85 -7.78 -5.73
C SER A 175 -0.07 -7.41 -6.99
N GLY A 176 -0.43 -6.32 -7.65
CA GLY A 176 0.10 -5.86 -8.94
C GLY A 176 1.63 -5.83 -9.06
N PRO A 177 2.38 -5.38 -8.06
CA PRO A 177 3.83 -5.39 -8.13
C PRO A 177 4.44 -6.77 -8.40
N ALA A 178 3.83 -7.85 -7.87
CA ALA A 178 4.27 -9.21 -8.15
C ALA A 178 4.10 -9.59 -9.63
N TYR A 179 3.04 -9.10 -10.28
CA TYR A 179 2.80 -9.34 -11.71
C TYR A 179 3.84 -8.66 -12.58
N VAL A 180 4.23 -7.44 -12.19
CA VAL A 180 5.28 -6.68 -12.88
C VAL A 180 6.64 -7.36 -12.70
N PHE A 181 6.95 -7.89 -11.52
CA PHE A 181 8.20 -8.62 -11.31
C PHE A 181 8.22 -9.93 -12.09
N LEU A 182 7.11 -10.66 -12.15
CA LEU A 182 6.98 -11.85 -13.00
C LEU A 182 7.13 -11.51 -14.49
N LEU A 183 6.61 -10.37 -14.95
CA LEU A 183 6.82 -9.91 -16.33
C LEU A 183 8.31 -9.72 -16.64
N VAL A 184 9.08 -9.11 -15.72
CA VAL A 184 10.53 -8.96 -15.86
C VAL A 184 11.22 -10.33 -15.98
N GLU A 185 10.85 -11.29 -15.14
CA GLU A 185 11.38 -12.65 -15.19
C GLU A 185 11.07 -13.33 -16.52
N ALA A 186 9.83 -13.24 -16.98
CA ALA A 186 9.40 -13.84 -18.25
C ALA A 186 10.11 -13.22 -19.46
N MET A 187 10.26 -11.88 -19.48
CA MET A 187 11.00 -11.17 -20.52
C MET A 187 12.47 -11.60 -20.56
N ALA A 188 13.12 -11.68 -19.39
CA ALA A 188 14.52 -12.11 -19.30
C ALA A 188 14.71 -13.55 -19.77
N ALA A 189 13.83 -14.45 -19.37
CA ALA A 189 13.86 -15.86 -19.79
C ALA A 189 13.65 -16.00 -21.31
N ALA A 190 12.75 -15.22 -21.89
CA ALA A 190 12.53 -15.20 -23.34
C ALA A 190 13.75 -14.64 -24.08
N GLY A 191 14.36 -13.55 -23.60
CA GLY A 191 15.58 -12.98 -24.17
C GLY A 191 16.76 -13.96 -24.19
N ALA A 192 16.93 -14.71 -23.11
CA ALA A 192 17.96 -15.74 -23.02
C ALA A 192 17.76 -16.87 -24.07
N LYS A 193 16.51 -17.26 -24.32
CA LYS A 193 16.18 -18.24 -25.37
C LYS A 193 16.49 -17.73 -26.81
N LEU A 194 16.55 -16.41 -26.98
CA LEU A 194 16.94 -15.74 -28.22
C LEU A 194 18.45 -15.54 -28.37
N GLY A 195 19.26 -16.03 -27.41
CA GLY A 195 20.72 -16.00 -27.50
C GLY A 195 21.40 -14.89 -26.67
N LEU A 196 20.65 -14.10 -25.90
CA LEU A 196 21.25 -13.18 -24.93
C LEU A 196 21.85 -13.95 -23.75
N THR A 197 22.92 -13.43 -23.14
CA THR A 197 23.34 -13.99 -21.85
C THR A 197 22.28 -13.72 -20.78
N PRO A 198 22.12 -14.62 -19.79
CA PRO A 198 21.12 -14.43 -18.72
C PRO A 198 21.21 -13.07 -18.01
N ASP A 199 22.42 -12.61 -17.72
CA ASP A 199 22.66 -11.33 -17.05
C ASP A 199 22.24 -10.14 -17.93
N MET A 200 22.60 -10.17 -19.22
CA MET A 200 22.19 -9.13 -20.17
C MET A 200 20.66 -9.12 -20.35
N ALA A 201 20.04 -10.28 -20.50
CA ALA A 201 18.58 -10.39 -20.64
C ALA A 201 17.86 -9.82 -19.41
N MET A 202 18.33 -10.15 -18.21
CA MET A 202 17.76 -9.61 -16.95
C MET A 202 17.97 -8.10 -16.85
N GLN A 203 19.16 -7.58 -17.17
CA GLN A 203 19.43 -6.14 -17.15
C GLN A 203 18.51 -5.38 -18.10
N LEU A 204 18.37 -5.88 -19.34
CA LEU A 204 17.49 -5.27 -20.36
C LEU A 204 16.02 -5.28 -19.91
N ALA A 205 15.52 -6.42 -19.42
CA ALA A 205 14.14 -6.55 -18.97
C ALA A 205 13.83 -5.58 -17.81
N ARG A 206 14.72 -5.52 -16.80
CA ARG A 206 14.55 -4.59 -15.66
C ARG A 206 14.56 -3.14 -16.11
N ALA A 207 15.52 -2.73 -16.94
CA ALA A 207 15.64 -1.36 -17.42
C ALA A 207 14.43 -0.96 -18.28
N THR A 208 13.96 -1.87 -19.14
CA THR A 208 12.79 -1.64 -20.00
C THR A 208 11.53 -1.42 -19.18
N VAL A 209 11.24 -2.29 -18.20
CA VAL A 209 10.03 -2.17 -17.38
C VAL A 209 10.10 -0.93 -16.48
N ALA A 210 11.25 -0.67 -15.82
CA ALA A 210 11.42 0.51 -14.97
C ALA A 210 11.30 1.81 -15.78
N GLY A 211 11.97 1.91 -16.92
CA GLY A 211 11.90 3.08 -17.80
C GLY A 211 10.52 3.31 -18.39
N SER A 212 9.82 2.26 -18.79
CA SER A 212 8.44 2.34 -19.28
C SER A 212 7.47 2.79 -18.22
N GLY A 213 7.64 2.30 -16.98
CA GLY A 213 6.86 2.74 -15.83
C GLY A 213 7.08 4.22 -15.51
N GLU A 214 8.33 4.69 -15.57
CA GLU A 214 8.63 6.11 -15.36
C GLU A 214 8.07 6.99 -16.49
N LEU A 215 8.17 6.54 -17.74
CA LEU A 215 7.57 7.24 -18.88
C LEU A 215 6.03 7.34 -18.70
N LEU A 216 5.38 6.24 -18.31
CA LEU A 216 3.94 6.23 -18.02
C LEU A 216 3.59 7.20 -16.88
N ARG A 217 4.40 7.30 -15.84
CA ARG A 217 4.20 8.20 -14.70
C ARG A 217 4.29 9.67 -15.10
N GLN A 218 5.23 10.02 -15.99
CA GLN A 218 5.47 11.39 -16.42
C GLN A 218 4.52 11.86 -17.52
N SER A 219 3.95 10.93 -18.28
CA SER A 219 3.07 11.25 -19.42
C SER A 219 1.62 11.42 -18.96
N SER A 220 0.92 12.35 -19.59
CA SER A 220 -0.54 12.50 -19.51
C SER A 220 -1.27 11.66 -20.55
N GLU A 221 -0.57 11.06 -21.52
CA GLU A 221 -1.17 10.23 -22.56
C GLU A 221 -1.69 8.91 -22.00
N PRO A 222 -2.80 8.38 -22.51
CA PRO A 222 -3.26 7.03 -22.17
C PRO A 222 -2.20 5.98 -22.50
N ALA A 223 -2.12 4.91 -21.70
CA ALA A 223 -1.20 3.80 -21.93
C ALA A 223 -1.32 3.20 -23.36
N SER A 224 -2.55 3.19 -23.93
CA SER A 224 -2.79 2.76 -25.31
C SER A 224 -2.07 3.63 -26.32
N GLN A 225 -2.01 4.95 -26.09
CA GLN A 225 -1.32 5.88 -27.00
C GLN A 225 0.20 5.72 -26.87
N LEU A 226 0.73 5.60 -25.65
CA LEU A 226 2.15 5.33 -25.44
C LEU A 226 2.58 4.04 -26.14
N ARG A 227 1.75 2.98 -26.11
CA ARG A 227 1.99 1.74 -26.85
C ARG A 227 2.01 1.99 -28.36
N VAL A 228 1.10 2.78 -28.91
CA VAL A 228 1.08 3.14 -30.33
C VAL A 228 2.34 3.90 -30.72
N ASN A 229 2.77 4.86 -29.89
CA ASN A 229 3.94 5.71 -30.17
C ASN A 229 5.25 4.91 -30.34
N VAL A 230 5.34 3.73 -29.74
CA VAL A 230 6.51 2.83 -29.86
C VAL A 230 6.30 1.66 -30.85
N THR A 231 5.22 1.73 -31.68
CA THR A 231 4.83 0.65 -32.59
C THR A 231 4.84 1.14 -34.04
N SER A 232 5.95 0.93 -34.74
CA SER A 232 6.02 1.23 -36.17
C SER A 232 5.26 0.18 -36.98
N PRO A 233 4.54 0.58 -38.06
CA PRO A 233 3.90 -0.36 -38.99
C PRO A 233 4.88 -1.38 -39.54
N GLY A 234 4.57 -2.68 -39.42
CA GLY A 234 5.43 -3.76 -39.89
C GLY A 234 6.73 -3.96 -39.11
N GLY A 235 6.92 -3.22 -38.01
CA GLY A 235 8.10 -3.32 -37.14
C GLY A 235 8.02 -4.50 -36.16
N THR A 236 9.13 -4.77 -35.48
CA THR A 236 9.27 -5.86 -34.49
C THR A 236 8.26 -5.76 -33.35
N THR A 237 7.96 -4.53 -32.89
CA THR A 237 6.94 -4.28 -31.85
C THR A 237 5.55 -4.70 -32.33
N ALA A 238 5.19 -4.41 -33.59
CA ALA A 238 3.91 -4.78 -34.15
C ALA A 238 3.73 -6.31 -34.19
N GLU A 239 4.77 -7.06 -34.56
CA GLU A 239 4.73 -8.53 -34.60
C GLU A 239 4.61 -9.12 -33.18
N ALA A 240 5.34 -8.59 -32.20
CA ALA A 240 5.21 -9.02 -30.79
C ALA A 240 3.81 -8.74 -30.25
N LEU A 241 3.23 -7.57 -30.55
CA LEU A 241 1.89 -7.20 -30.09
C LEU A 241 0.79 -8.06 -30.72
N LYS A 242 0.95 -8.57 -31.95
CA LYS A 242 0.01 -9.54 -32.52
C LYS A 242 -0.15 -10.77 -31.64
N VAL A 243 0.93 -11.25 -31.04
CA VAL A 243 0.92 -12.40 -30.13
C VAL A 243 0.34 -12.00 -28.78
N LEU A 244 0.83 -10.91 -28.18
CA LEU A 244 0.40 -10.48 -26.82
C LEU A 244 -1.05 -10.02 -26.76
N MET A 245 -1.60 -9.51 -27.86
CA MET A 245 -2.98 -9.04 -27.99
C MET A 245 -3.91 -10.06 -28.67
N ALA A 246 -3.45 -11.26 -28.97
CA ALA A 246 -4.29 -12.32 -29.52
C ALA A 246 -5.42 -12.70 -28.53
N ALA A 247 -6.43 -13.41 -29.03
CA ALA A 247 -7.57 -13.85 -28.20
C ALA A 247 -7.17 -14.73 -27.02
N ASP A 248 -6.05 -15.43 -27.12
CA ASP A 248 -5.41 -16.22 -26.05
C ASP A 248 -4.17 -15.54 -25.44
N GLY A 249 -3.98 -14.26 -25.74
CA GLY A 249 -2.84 -13.47 -25.25
C GLY A 249 -2.96 -13.02 -23.80
N ILE A 250 -2.46 -11.83 -23.51
CA ILE A 250 -2.29 -11.36 -22.11
C ILE A 250 -3.62 -11.08 -21.40
N GLN A 251 -4.66 -10.61 -22.12
CA GLN A 251 -5.91 -10.17 -21.50
C GLN A 251 -6.63 -11.31 -20.74
N PRO A 252 -6.93 -12.47 -21.34
CA PRO A 252 -7.61 -13.55 -20.62
C PRO A 252 -6.78 -14.14 -19.49
N VAL A 253 -5.47 -14.00 -19.52
CA VAL A 253 -4.60 -14.40 -18.39
C VAL A 253 -4.79 -13.45 -17.22
N PHE A 254 -4.79 -12.14 -17.46
CA PHE A 254 -5.06 -11.14 -16.42
C PHE A 254 -6.47 -11.25 -15.86
N ASP A 255 -7.50 -11.47 -16.70
CA ASP A 255 -8.88 -11.65 -16.25
C ASP A 255 -8.99 -12.80 -15.22
N LYS A 256 -8.38 -13.95 -15.54
CA LYS A 256 -8.35 -15.12 -14.64
C LYS A 256 -7.55 -14.86 -13.37
N ALA A 257 -6.37 -14.23 -13.49
CA ALA A 257 -5.49 -13.96 -12.37
C ALA A 257 -6.12 -12.98 -11.37
N LEU A 258 -6.66 -11.86 -11.85
CA LEU A 258 -7.31 -10.86 -11.00
C LEU A 258 -8.59 -11.41 -10.36
N ALA A 259 -9.39 -12.17 -11.10
CA ALA A 259 -10.56 -12.84 -10.53
C ALA A 259 -10.19 -13.81 -9.40
N ALA A 260 -9.11 -14.58 -9.56
CA ALA A 260 -8.62 -15.48 -8.51
C ALA A 260 -8.11 -14.69 -7.28
N ALA A 261 -7.34 -13.63 -7.48
CA ALA A 261 -6.83 -12.78 -6.41
C ALA A 261 -7.97 -12.08 -5.65
N SER A 262 -8.98 -11.56 -6.37
CA SER A 262 -10.14 -10.90 -5.75
C SER A 262 -10.98 -11.89 -4.93
N ARG A 263 -11.21 -13.12 -5.42
CA ARG A 263 -11.87 -14.17 -4.62
C ARG A 263 -11.09 -14.44 -3.34
N ARG A 264 -9.76 -14.60 -3.44
CA ARG A 264 -8.93 -14.86 -2.27
C ARG A 264 -8.94 -13.72 -1.26
N SER A 265 -8.99 -12.48 -1.73
CA SER A 265 -9.14 -11.30 -0.86
C SER A 265 -10.42 -11.38 -0.03
N LYS A 266 -11.55 -11.73 -0.65
CA LYS A 266 -12.85 -11.92 0.03
C LYS A 266 -12.80 -13.05 1.07
N GLU A 267 -12.19 -14.18 0.73
CA GLU A 267 -12.03 -15.32 1.66
C GLU A 267 -11.19 -14.95 2.89
N LEU A 268 -10.20 -14.07 2.75
CA LEU A 268 -9.35 -13.59 3.84
C LEU A 268 -10.05 -12.57 4.73
N ALA A 269 -11.10 -11.94 4.22
CA ALA A 269 -11.90 -10.96 4.95
C ALA A 269 -12.92 -11.60 5.90
N GLY A 270 -13.25 -12.89 5.73
CA GLY A 270 -14.18 -13.69 6.56
C GLY A 270 -15.61 -13.62 6.05
#